data_ab8011a84d86f088cda55baa2ac446b6
#
_entry.id   ab8011a84d86f088cda55baa2ac446b6
#
_cell.length_a   1.000
_cell.length_b   1.000
_cell.length_c   1.000
_cell.angle_alpha   90.00
_cell.angle_beta   90.00
_cell.angle_gamma   90.00
#
_symmetry.space_group_name_H-M   'P 1'
#
loop_
_entity.id
_entity.type
_entity.pdbx_description
1 polymer ?
#
loop_
_entity_poly.entity_id
_entity_poly.type
_entity_poly.pdbx_seq_one_letter_code
_entity_poly.pdbx_strand_id
1 'polypeptide(L)'
;MIIREGDRDRRLFIIVNGKAEAIKNLGEKNEKHMRTLGPYSYFGEMALIDDLARSASVVAKEETQTLSLAQWDLRQEIKKSPAMAFELLKMLSQRIRAIEKTMINTLGDFLPICANCKRIREINGSWTPIERYVSDHSETEFSHSICPECTKKLYPEYAKRMNL
;
A
#
# COMPACT_ATOMS: atom_id res chain seq x y z
N MET A 1 6.67 2.98 24.05
CA MET A 1 7.36 3.07 22.74
C MET A 1 8.50 2.09 22.71
N ILE A 2 8.63 1.27 21.67
CA ILE A 2 9.70 0.27 21.51
C ILE A 2 10.77 0.79 20.55
N ILE A 3 10.37 1.39 19.44
CA ILE A 3 11.23 2.02 18.44
C ILE A 3 10.69 3.43 18.14
N ARG A 4 11.58 4.38 17.92
CA ARG A 4 11.24 5.71 17.40
C ARG A 4 11.76 5.83 15.96
N GLU A 5 10.94 6.37 15.07
CA GLU A 5 11.34 6.73 13.71
C GLU A 5 12.53 7.69 13.72
N GLY A 6 13.49 7.49 12.83
CA GLY A 6 14.72 8.29 12.75
C GLY A 6 15.85 7.85 13.67
N ASP A 7 15.59 7.01 14.69
CA ASP A 7 16.64 6.49 15.55
C ASP A 7 17.61 5.57 14.77
N ARG A 8 18.86 5.51 15.24
CA ARG A 8 19.92 4.66 14.65
C ARG A 8 20.19 3.39 15.46
N ASP A 9 19.16 2.85 16.11
CA ASP A 9 19.26 1.56 16.80
C ASP A 9 19.21 0.40 15.79
N ARG A 10 20.17 -0.52 15.87
CA ARG A 10 20.37 -1.63 14.92
C ARG A 10 19.96 -2.98 15.51
N ARG A 11 18.78 -3.04 16.10
CA ARG A 11 18.21 -4.28 16.64
C ARG A 11 16.97 -4.69 15.87
N LEU A 12 16.84 -5.98 15.64
CA LEU A 12 15.59 -6.63 15.28
C LEU A 12 14.82 -6.95 16.58
N PHE A 13 13.52 -6.88 16.54
CA PHE A 13 12.64 -7.30 17.61
C PHE A 13 11.64 -8.33 17.12
N ILE A 14 11.36 -9.34 17.98
CA ILE A 14 10.33 -10.35 17.74
C ILE A 14 9.36 -10.27 18.92
N ILE A 15 8.06 -10.15 18.65
CA ILE A 15 7.04 -10.14 19.70
C ILE A 15 6.83 -11.57 20.18
N VAL A 16 7.02 -11.80 21.47
CA VAL A 16 6.72 -13.06 22.15
C VAL A 16 5.26 -13.08 22.58
N ASN A 17 4.82 -11.97 23.21
CA ASN A 17 3.46 -11.80 23.69
C ASN A 17 3.06 -10.32 23.59
N GLY A 18 1.75 -10.04 23.51
CA GLY A 18 1.21 -8.69 23.41
C GLY A 18 1.04 -8.22 21.97
N LYS A 19 0.81 -6.90 21.82
CA LYS A 19 0.57 -6.23 20.53
C LYS A 19 1.30 -4.92 20.44
N ALA A 20 1.82 -4.61 19.26
CA ALA A 20 2.40 -3.33 18.93
C ALA A 20 1.87 -2.83 17.58
N GLU A 21 2.11 -1.57 17.28
CA GLU A 21 1.69 -0.93 16.05
C GLU A 21 2.85 -0.15 15.44
N ALA A 22 3.09 -0.35 14.14
CA ALA A 22 4.05 0.41 13.38
C ALA A 22 3.37 1.65 12.79
N ILE A 23 3.92 2.83 13.09
CA ILE A 23 3.32 4.12 12.77
C ILE A 23 4.40 4.99 12.12
N LYS A 24 4.08 5.56 10.98
CA LYS A 24 4.90 6.56 10.28
C LYS A 24 4.48 7.96 10.71
N ASN A 25 5.45 8.87 10.90
CA ASN A 25 5.22 10.26 11.32
C ASN A 25 4.38 10.38 12.61
N LEU A 26 4.69 9.55 13.60
CA LEU A 26 3.94 9.48 14.86
C LEU A 26 3.85 10.86 15.56
N GLY A 27 2.61 11.30 15.81
CA GLY A 27 2.31 12.59 16.43
C GLY A 27 2.28 13.78 15.46
N GLU A 28 2.43 13.57 14.16
CA GLU A 28 2.36 14.61 13.14
C GLU A 28 0.99 14.60 12.42
N LYS A 29 0.68 15.68 11.66
CA LYS A 29 -0.58 15.80 10.91
C LYS A 29 -0.77 14.70 9.85
N ASN A 30 0.32 14.13 9.35
CA ASN A 30 0.37 13.08 8.36
C ASN A 30 0.71 11.71 8.98
N GLU A 31 0.36 11.51 10.26
CA GLU A 31 0.49 10.22 10.93
C GLU A 31 -0.22 9.12 10.13
N LYS A 32 0.49 8.00 9.94
CA LYS A 32 -0.04 6.87 9.19
C LYS A 32 0.24 5.56 9.91
N HIS A 33 -0.82 4.87 10.27
CA HIS A 33 -0.76 3.50 10.77
C HIS A 33 -0.39 2.55 9.64
N MET A 34 0.73 1.85 9.78
CA MET A 34 1.27 0.98 8.75
C MET A 34 0.78 -0.44 8.90
N ARG A 35 0.91 -1.01 10.10
CA ARG A 35 0.46 -2.37 10.40
C ARG A 35 0.40 -2.64 11.90
N THR A 36 -0.46 -3.56 12.30
CA THR A 36 -0.48 -4.15 13.63
C THR A 36 0.46 -5.35 13.69
N LEU A 37 1.15 -5.51 14.81
CA LEU A 37 2.15 -6.52 15.09
C LEU A 37 1.70 -7.32 16.31
N GLY A 38 1.49 -8.61 16.13
CA GLY A 38 1.12 -9.56 17.20
C GLY A 38 2.24 -10.57 17.48
N PRO A 39 1.98 -11.61 18.28
CA PRO A 39 2.94 -12.67 18.58
C PRO A 39 3.58 -13.25 17.31
N TYR A 40 4.87 -13.54 17.39
CA TYR A 40 5.72 -14.01 16.30
C TYR A 40 5.94 -13.00 15.16
N SER A 41 5.36 -11.79 15.24
CA SER A 41 5.72 -10.70 14.34
C SER A 41 7.12 -10.17 14.66
N TYR A 42 7.86 -9.81 13.62
CA TYR A 42 9.17 -9.16 13.74
C TYR A 42 9.15 -7.76 13.14
N PHE A 43 10.01 -6.89 13.64
CA PHE A 43 10.15 -5.52 13.16
C PHE A 43 11.55 -4.97 13.47
N GLY A 44 11.93 -3.88 12.77
CA GLY A 44 13.23 -3.26 12.91
C GLY A 44 14.35 -3.93 12.10
N GLU A 45 14.01 -4.91 11.26
CA GLU A 45 14.93 -5.67 10.41
C GLU A 45 15.66 -4.80 9.39
N MET A 46 15.01 -3.75 8.89
CA MET A 46 15.60 -2.89 7.86
C MET A 46 16.87 -2.21 8.41
N ALA A 47 16.77 -1.47 9.50
CA ALA A 47 17.90 -0.79 10.10
C ALA A 47 19.00 -1.74 10.62
N LEU A 48 18.67 -3.03 10.85
CA LEU A 48 19.63 -4.06 11.18
C LEU A 48 20.48 -4.47 9.96
N ILE A 49 19.89 -4.44 8.76
CA ILE A 49 20.50 -4.95 7.51
C ILE A 49 21.18 -3.82 6.73
N ASP A 50 20.50 -2.68 6.54
CA ASP A 50 20.91 -1.61 5.63
C ASP A 50 21.65 -0.44 6.31
N ASP A 51 21.82 -0.52 7.64
CA ASP A 51 22.46 0.53 8.45
C ASP A 51 21.79 1.92 8.39
N LEU A 52 20.56 1.99 7.87
CA LEU A 52 19.79 3.23 7.81
C LEU A 52 19.05 3.51 9.13
N ALA A 53 18.51 4.70 9.25
CA ALA A 53 17.65 5.08 10.39
C ALA A 53 16.34 4.28 10.38
N ARG A 54 15.69 4.16 11.54
CA ARG A 54 14.39 3.53 11.69
C ARG A 54 13.35 4.16 10.77
N SER A 55 12.72 3.36 9.94
CA SER A 55 11.75 3.82 8.93
C SER A 55 10.39 4.20 9.50
N ALA A 56 10.06 3.77 10.72
CA ALA A 56 8.80 4.05 11.41
C ALA A 56 8.96 3.86 12.91
N SER A 57 8.07 4.48 13.69
CA SER A 57 7.93 4.23 15.12
C SER A 57 7.18 2.93 15.37
N VAL A 58 7.51 2.22 16.47
CA VAL A 58 6.74 1.07 16.94
C VAL A 58 6.32 1.29 18.38
N VAL A 59 5.00 1.27 18.62
CA VAL A 59 4.38 1.56 19.90
C VAL A 59 3.66 0.32 20.41
N ALA A 60 3.95 -0.13 21.63
CA ALA A 60 3.18 -1.18 22.29
C ALA A 60 1.76 -0.67 22.59
N LYS A 61 0.74 -1.44 22.25
CA LYS A 61 -0.67 -1.14 22.52
C LYS A 61 -1.19 -1.77 23.80
N GLU A 62 -0.45 -2.74 24.32
CA GLU A 62 -0.68 -3.44 25.58
C GLU A 62 0.67 -3.86 26.15
N GLU A 63 0.70 -4.51 27.27
CA GLU A 63 1.94 -5.11 27.81
C GLU A 63 2.51 -6.09 26.78
N THR A 64 3.74 -5.80 26.34
CA THR A 64 4.33 -6.48 25.18
C THR A 64 5.74 -6.94 25.51
N GLN A 65 5.96 -8.24 25.39
CA GLN A 65 7.26 -8.86 25.56
C GLN A 65 7.92 -9.09 24.21
N THR A 66 9.18 -8.67 24.09
CA THR A 66 9.95 -8.83 22.86
C THR A 66 11.30 -9.48 23.12
N LEU A 67 11.74 -10.31 22.18
CA LEU A 67 13.15 -10.68 22.04
C LEU A 67 13.82 -9.67 21.13
N SER A 68 15.04 -9.28 21.43
CA SER A 68 15.85 -8.40 20.56
C SER A 68 17.12 -9.10 20.13
N LEU A 69 17.50 -8.89 18.85
CA LEU A 69 18.72 -9.40 18.25
C LEU A 69 19.52 -8.22 17.70
N ALA A 70 20.75 -8.03 18.16
CA ALA A 70 21.63 -7.00 17.67
C ALA A 70 22.28 -7.41 16.33
N GLN A 71 22.75 -6.43 15.56
CA GLN A 71 23.39 -6.67 14.26
C GLN A 71 24.62 -7.58 14.39
N TRP A 72 25.42 -7.40 15.43
CA TRP A 72 26.57 -8.23 15.68
C TRP A 72 26.20 -9.70 15.88
N ASP A 73 25.20 -9.96 16.72
CA ASP A 73 24.74 -11.30 17.02
C ASP A 73 24.19 -11.99 15.77
N LEU A 74 23.40 -11.27 14.96
CA LEU A 74 22.92 -11.78 13.69
C LEU A 74 24.07 -12.21 12.76
N ARG A 75 25.11 -11.37 12.64
CA ARG A 75 26.28 -11.71 11.81
C ARG A 75 27.01 -12.97 12.32
N GLN A 76 27.10 -13.17 13.64
CA GLN A 76 27.70 -14.36 14.20
C GLN A 76 26.83 -15.61 13.95
N GLU A 77 25.53 -15.48 14.10
CA GLU A 77 24.61 -16.59 13.84
C GLU A 77 24.58 -17.00 12.37
N ILE A 78 24.63 -16.03 11.44
CA ILE A 78 24.75 -16.32 9.99
C ILE A 78 26.06 -17.06 9.68
N LYS A 79 27.17 -16.71 10.35
CA LYS A 79 28.45 -17.44 10.16
C LYS A 79 28.37 -18.88 10.64
N LYS A 80 27.64 -19.15 11.74
CA LYS A 80 27.43 -20.49 12.27
C LYS A 80 26.42 -21.28 11.42
N SER A 81 25.40 -20.65 10.94
CA SER A 81 24.33 -21.25 10.14
C SER A 81 23.96 -20.35 8.95
N PRO A 82 24.61 -20.53 7.78
CA PRO A 82 24.29 -19.78 6.57
C PRO A 82 22.83 -19.91 6.12
N ALA A 83 22.13 -20.97 6.51
CA ALA A 83 20.70 -21.15 6.25
C ALA A 83 19.85 -20.00 6.82
N MET A 84 20.30 -19.37 7.92
CA MET A 84 19.61 -18.22 8.50
C MET A 84 19.56 -17.02 7.53
N ALA A 85 20.62 -16.80 6.76
CA ALA A 85 20.62 -15.75 5.73
C ALA A 85 19.56 -16.03 4.66
N PHE A 86 19.38 -17.30 4.28
CA PHE A 86 18.39 -17.70 3.30
C PHE A 86 16.95 -17.48 3.81
N GLU A 87 16.70 -17.77 5.08
CA GLU A 87 15.38 -17.48 5.69
C GLU A 87 15.11 -15.96 5.76
N LEU A 88 16.11 -15.14 6.05
CA LEU A 88 15.98 -13.68 5.99
C LEU A 88 15.65 -13.18 4.58
N LEU A 89 16.35 -13.69 3.55
CA LEU A 89 16.05 -13.36 2.15
C LEU A 89 14.64 -13.77 1.75
N LYS A 90 14.19 -14.94 2.18
CA LYS A 90 12.83 -15.43 1.95
C LYS A 90 11.78 -14.51 2.60
N MET A 91 12.00 -14.09 3.84
CA MET A 91 11.14 -13.13 4.52
C MET A 91 11.06 -11.78 3.77
N LEU A 92 12.18 -11.24 3.33
CA LEU A 92 12.22 -9.99 2.55
C LEU A 92 11.52 -10.15 1.20
N SER A 93 11.71 -11.26 0.51
CA SER A 93 11.02 -11.57 -0.75
C SER A 93 9.50 -11.63 -0.57
N GLN A 94 9.02 -12.29 0.50
CA GLN A 94 7.58 -12.33 0.82
C GLN A 94 7.03 -10.94 1.10
N ARG A 95 7.78 -10.09 1.78
CA ARG A 95 7.39 -8.71 2.07
C ARG A 95 7.31 -7.85 0.81
N ILE A 96 8.27 -7.99 -0.10
CA ILE A 96 8.25 -7.31 -1.42
C ILE A 96 6.98 -7.69 -2.17
N ARG A 97 6.67 -9.00 -2.28
CA ARG A 97 5.45 -9.47 -2.95
C ARG A 97 4.16 -8.92 -2.32
N ALA A 98 4.12 -8.79 -0.99
CA ALA A 98 2.97 -8.19 -0.30
C ALA A 98 2.81 -6.70 -0.64
N ILE A 99 3.93 -5.96 -0.74
CA ILE A 99 3.94 -4.55 -1.14
C ILE A 99 3.52 -4.42 -2.61
N GLU A 100 4.07 -5.25 -3.52
CA GLU A 100 3.68 -5.27 -4.94
C GLU A 100 2.19 -5.50 -5.11
N LYS A 101 1.63 -6.49 -4.39
CA LYS A 101 0.18 -6.76 -4.43
C LYS A 101 -0.64 -5.56 -3.96
N THR A 102 -0.22 -4.88 -2.90
CA THR A 102 -0.89 -3.68 -2.41
C THR A 102 -0.78 -2.54 -3.42
N MET A 103 0.39 -2.34 -4.01
CA MET A 103 0.60 -1.30 -5.03
C MET A 103 -0.25 -1.55 -6.28
N ILE A 104 -0.30 -2.80 -6.77
CA ILE A 104 -1.14 -3.17 -7.91
C ILE A 104 -2.61 -2.90 -7.61
N ASN A 105 -3.10 -3.29 -6.43
CA ASN A 105 -4.47 -3.04 -6.02
C ASN A 105 -4.77 -1.53 -5.89
N THR A 106 -3.83 -0.75 -5.34
CA THR A 106 -4.02 0.71 -5.16
C THR A 106 -3.91 1.46 -6.49
N LEU A 107 -3.00 1.05 -7.38
CA LEU A 107 -2.83 1.66 -8.71
C LEU A 107 -3.91 1.19 -9.68
N GLY A 108 -4.47 -0.01 -9.49
CA GLY A 108 -5.61 -0.52 -10.24
C GLY A 108 -6.91 0.25 -9.98
N ASP A 109 -7.02 0.93 -8.83
CA ASP A 109 -8.17 1.78 -8.51
C ASP A 109 -8.15 3.14 -9.24
N PHE A 110 -7.03 3.51 -9.87
CA PHE A 110 -6.91 4.76 -10.63
C PHE A 110 -6.75 4.49 -12.12
N LEU A 111 -7.81 4.74 -12.88
CA LEU A 111 -7.75 4.73 -14.34
C LEU A 111 -7.21 6.07 -14.84
N PRO A 112 -6.05 6.11 -15.50
CA PRO A 112 -5.52 7.35 -16.07
C PRO A 112 -6.41 7.79 -17.25
N ILE A 113 -7.12 8.91 -17.07
CA ILE A 113 -8.00 9.45 -18.08
C ILE A 113 -7.44 10.77 -18.66
N CYS A 114 -7.67 11.00 -19.93
CA CYS A 114 -7.38 12.28 -20.55
C CYS A 114 -8.27 13.39 -19.97
N ALA A 115 -7.68 14.46 -19.45
CA ALA A 115 -8.44 15.57 -18.86
C ALA A 115 -9.41 16.22 -19.86
N ASN A 116 -9.08 16.22 -21.16
CA ASN A 116 -9.86 16.83 -22.22
C ASN A 116 -10.92 15.86 -22.80
N CYS A 117 -10.49 14.77 -23.45
CA CYS A 117 -11.40 13.88 -24.20
C CYS A 117 -11.92 12.67 -23.41
N LYS A 118 -11.52 12.52 -22.12
CA LYS A 118 -11.95 11.45 -21.19
C LYS A 118 -11.65 10.02 -21.62
N ARG A 119 -10.80 9.82 -22.64
CA ARG A 119 -10.32 8.48 -22.97
C ARG A 119 -9.42 7.92 -21.85
N ILE A 120 -9.46 6.63 -21.65
CA ILE A 120 -8.65 5.91 -20.69
C ILE A 120 -7.34 5.49 -21.37
N ARG A 121 -6.21 5.64 -20.66
CA ARG A 121 -4.92 5.14 -21.09
C ARG A 121 -4.75 3.69 -20.62
N GLU A 122 -4.62 2.77 -21.55
CA GLU A 122 -4.37 1.36 -21.28
C GLU A 122 -2.89 1.08 -20.95
N ILE A 123 -2.61 -0.12 -20.42
CA ILE A 123 -1.26 -0.56 -20.03
C ILE A 123 -0.30 -0.55 -21.23
N ASN A 124 -0.80 -0.87 -22.44
CA ASN A 124 -0.03 -0.84 -23.68
C ASN A 124 0.24 0.58 -24.20
N GLY A 125 -0.27 1.62 -23.51
CA GLY A 125 -0.11 3.03 -23.86
C GLY A 125 -1.16 3.57 -24.83
N SER A 126 -2.10 2.76 -25.34
CA SER A 126 -3.19 3.21 -26.21
C SER A 126 -4.25 4.01 -25.42
N TRP A 127 -5.07 4.80 -26.14
CA TRP A 127 -6.15 5.60 -25.57
C TRP A 127 -7.50 5.10 -26.06
N THR A 128 -8.30 4.52 -25.17
CA THR A 128 -9.59 3.90 -25.47
C THR A 128 -10.74 4.73 -24.89
N PRO A 129 -11.88 4.87 -25.60
CA PRO A 129 -13.10 5.46 -25.03
C PRO A 129 -13.53 4.72 -23.77
N ILE A 130 -14.07 5.49 -22.78
CA ILE A 130 -14.44 4.93 -21.48
C ILE A 130 -15.48 3.81 -21.61
N GLU A 131 -16.44 3.97 -22.52
CA GLU A 131 -17.51 2.98 -22.74
C GLU A 131 -16.92 1.66 -23.21
N ARG A 132 -15.99 1.71 -24.15
CA ARG A 132 -15.31 0.50 -24.66
C ARG A 132 -14.45 -0.15 -23.57
N TYR A 133 -13.70 0.66 -22.82
CA TYR A 133 -12.86 0.16 -21.72
C TYR A 133 -13.71 -0.60 -20.69
N VAL A 134 -14.85 -0.03 -20.27
CA VAL A 134 -15.76 -0.67 -19.30
C VAL A 134 -16.36 -1.95 -19.85
N SER A 135 -16.82 -1.96 -21.12
CA SER A 135 -17.36 -3.18 -21.76
C SER A 135 -16.31 -4.30 -21.89
N ASP A 136 -15.04 -3.93 -22.15
CA ASP A 136 -13.96 -4.92 -22.30
C ASP A 136 -13.47 -5.48 -20.93
N HIS A 137 -13.74 -4.77 -19.81
CA HIS A 137 -13.25 -5.14 -18.47
C HIS A 137 -14.37 -5.49 -17.47
N SER A 138 -15.63 -5.48 -17.90
CA SER A 138 -16.79 -5.85 -17.08
C SER A 138 -17.90 -6.44 -17.94
N GLU A 139 -18.88 -7.07 -17.31
CA GLU A 139 -20.10 -7.56 -17.99
C GLU A 139 -21.14 -6.45 -18.25
N THR A 140 -20.71 -5.18 -18.14
CA THR A 140 -21.61 -4.02 -18.23
C THR A 140 -21.80 -3.61 -19.70
N GLU A 141 -23.06 -3.53 -20.14
CA GLU A 141 -23.45 -2.97 -21.43
C GLU A 141 -23.99 -1.53 -21.26
N PHE A 142 -23.72 -0.66 -22.22
CA PHE A 142 -24.20 0.71 -22.22
C PHE A 142 -25.44 0.85 -23.09
N SER A 143 -26.54 1.38 -22.49
CA SER A 143 -27.68 1.91 -23.24
C SER A 143 -27.54 3.42 -23.39
N HIS A 144 -27.71 3.93 -24.60
CA HIS A 144 -27.58 5.35 -24.87
C HIS A 144 -28.92 6.08 -24.71
N SER A 145 -28.91 7.11 -23.88
CA SER A 145 -30.04 8.05 -23.70
C SER A 145 -29.50 9.48 -23.57
N ILE A 146 -30.37 10.46 -23.68
CA ILE A 146 -30.00 11.88 -23.55
C ILE A 146 -30.57 12.40 -22.24
N CYS A 147 -29.72 12.94 -21.35
CA CYS A 147 -30.18 13.53 -20.13
C CYS A 147 -30.95 14.85 -20.35
N PRO A 148 -31.82 15.28 -19.42
CA PRO A 148 -32.62 16.50 -19.58
C PRO A 148 -31.81 17.77 -19.92
N GLU A 149 -30.63 17.94 -19.33
CA GLU A 149 -29.77 19.08 -19.60
C GLU A 149 -29.23 19.09 -21.04
N CYS A 150 -28.78 17.93 -21.50
CA CYS A 150 -28.33 17.76 -22.88
C CYS A 150 -29.50 17.91 -23.87
N THR A 151 -30.69 17.41 -23.52
CA THR A 151 -31.91 17.60 -24.33
C THR A 151 -32.23 19.07 -24.48
N LYS A 152 -32.19 19.87 -23.41
CA LYS A 152 -32.38 21.34 -23.47
C LYS A 152 -31.35 22.02 -24.38
N LYS A 153 -30.12 21.58 -24.34
CA LYS A 153 -29.01 22.17 -25.08
C LYS A 153 -29.02 21.79 -26.57
N LEU A 154 -29.25 20.55 -26.88
CA LEU A 154 -29.14 20.02 -28.27
C LEU A 154 -30.49 20.06 -29.00
N TYR A 155 -31.59 19.97 -28.29
CA TYR A 155 -32.96 19.88 -28.84
C TYR A 155 -33.95 20.79 -28.07
N PRO A 156 -33.73 22.12 -28.05
CA PRO A 156 -34.48 23.04 -27.21
C PRO A 156 -36.01 23.04 -27.49
N GLU A 157 -36.40 22.85 -28.75
CA GLU A 157 -37.82 22.78 -29.11
C GLU A 157 -38.48 21.51 -28.59
N TYR A 158 -37.76 20.38 -28.57
CA TYR A 158 -38.25 19.15 -28.01
C TYR A 158 -38.33 19.21 -26.46
N ALA A 159 -37.34 19.82 -25.81
CA ALA A 159 -37.34 20.01 -24.37
C ALA A 159 -38.53 20.85 -23.90
N LYS A 160 -38.92 21.91 -24.62
CA LYS A 160 -40.11 22.71 -24.34
C LYS A 160 -41.40 21.89 -24.42
N ARG A 161 -41.53 20.99 -25.41
CA ARG A 161 -42.69 20.08 -25.53
C ARG A 161 -42.83 19.08 -24.42
N MET A 162 -41.71 18.62 -23.86
CA MET A 162 -41.66 17.63 -22.81
C MET A 162 -41.68 18.22 -21.39
N ASN A 163 -41.73 19.55 -21.26
CA ASN A 163 -41.61 20.27 -19.97
C ASN A 163 -40.37 19.89 -19.15
N LEU A 164 -39.27 19.66 -19.83
CA LEU A 164 -37.97 19.30 -19.22
C LEU A 164 -37.24 20.55 -18.72
#